data_03a6fe9d1e7b0824a782c37de344888d
#
_entry.id   03a6fe9d1e7b0824a782c37de344888d
#
_cell.length_a   1.000
_cell.length_b   1.000
_cell.length_c   1.000
_cell.angle_alpha   90.00
_cell.angle_beta   90.00
_cell.angle_gamma   90.00
#
_symmetry.space_group_name_H-M   'P 1'
#
loop_
_entity.id
_entity.type
_entity.pdbx_description
1 polymer ?
#
loop_
_entity_poly.entity_id
_entity_poly.type
_entity_poly.pdbx_seq_one_letter_code
_entity_poly.pdbx_strand_id
1 'polypeptide(L)'
;MKPSTEPDQSPFRSPGDRIEERERKREAVLVAAVRMFNSRGFHATSLDDVAVSLGVTRPVVYHYLGNKDQVLFECVRRGLEQLQDAARKASNHPGNGLARLRAFLIRYAEINMDDFGRCVIRTGDELLSDESATRFRSLKREVDQSLRALIEDAVWDGSLATTDVR
;
A
#
# COMPACT_ATOMS: atom_id res chain seq x y z
N MET A 1 -37.20 -39.31 6.55
CA MET A 1 -35.82 -39.63 6.28
C MET A 1 -35.36 -38.70 5.14
N LYS A 2 -34.66 -37.59 5.49
CA LYS A 2 -34.13 -36.64 4.52
C LYS A 2 -32.72 -37.07 4.14
N PRO A 3 -32.34 -37.07 2.89
CA PRO A 3 -30.94 -37.30 2.51
C PRO A 3 -30.11 -36.10 2.88
N SER A 4 -29.07 -36.34 3.65
CA SER A 4 -28.01 -35.35 3.95
C SER A 4 -27.23 -35.08 2.67
N THR A 5 -27.33 -33.87 2.16
CA THR A 5 -26.50 -33.39 1.07
C THR A 5 -25.11 -33.06 1.63
N GLU A 6 -24.17 -33.97 1.51
CA GLU A 6 -22.77 -33.67 1.70
C GLU A 6 -22.33 -32.61 0.68
N PRO A 7 -21.51 -31.61 1.08
CA PRO A 7 -20.98 -30.65 0.10
C PRO A 7 -20.06 -31.37 -0.88
N ASP A 8 -20.32 -31.14 -2.16
CA ASP A 8 -19.56 -31.64 -3.30
C ASP A 8 -18.06 -31.36 -3.11
N GLN A 9 -17.30 -32.39 -2.71
CA GLN A 9 -15.85 -32.37 -2.67
C GLN A 9 -15.30 -32.63 -4.07
N SER A 10 -15.54 -31.70 -4.99
CA SER A 10 -14.87 -31.75 -6.30
C SER A 10 -13.36 -31.69 -6.09
N PRO A 11 -12.57 -32.67 -6.59
CA PRO A 11 -11.11 -32.63 -6.53
C PRO A 11 -10.52 -31.48 -7.38
N PHE A 12 -11.35 -30.78 -8.10
CA PHE A 12 -10.95 -29.65 -8.93
C PHE A 12 -11.34 -28.35 -8.24
N ARG A 13 -10.33 -27.53 -7.87
CA ARG A 13 -10.54 -26.20 -7.33
C ARG A 13 -11.35 -25.34 -8.30
N SER A 14 -12.32 -24.62 -7.78
CA SER A 14 -13.13 -23.69 -8.57
C SER A 14 -12.25 -22.59 -9.20
N PRO A 15 -12.67 -21.95 -10.28
CA PRO A 15 -11.96 -20.78 -10.83
C PRO A 15 -11.73 -19.68 -9.78
N GLY A 16 -12.68 -19.49 -8.87
CA GLY A 16 -12.57 -18.53 -7.77
C GLY A 16 -11.43 -18.90 -6.79
N ASP A 17 -11.34 -20.17 -6.37
CA ASP A 17 -10.30 -20.64 -5.46
C ASP A 17 -8.89 -20.45 -6.04
N ARG A 18 -8.74 -20.59 -7.36
CA ARG A 18 -7.46 -20.39 -8.06
C ARG A 18 -7.05 -18.92 -8.09
N ILE A 19 -8.01 -18.00 -8.24
CA ILE A 19 -7.78 -16.57 -8.22
C ILE A 19 -7.35 -16.15 -6.82
N GLU A 20 -8.08 -16.58 -5.79
CA GLU A 20 -7.76 -16.26 -4.40
C GLU A 20 -6.40 -16.83 -3.97
N GLU A 21 -6.07 -18.04 -4.39
CA GLU A 21 -4.76 -18.63 -4.10
C GLU A 21 -3.63 -17.86 -4.80
N ARG A 22 -3.84 -17.43 -6.04
CA ARG A 22 -2.89 -16.61 -6.79
C ARG A 22 -2.64 -15.28 -6.10
N GLU A 23 -3.71 -14.59 -5.68
CA GLU A 23 -3.59 -13.31 -4.96
C GLU A 23 -2.90 -13.49 -3.60
N ARG A 24 -3.20 -14.53 -2.85
CA ARG A 24 -2.49 -14.84 -1.60
C ARG A 24 -0.99 -15.07 -1.81
N LYS A 25 -0.62 -15.79 -2.87
CA LYS A 25 0.79 -16.03 -3.22
C LYS A 25 1.47 -14.73 -3.65
N ARG A 26 0.82 -13.94 -4.48
CA ARG A 26 1.31 -12.62 -4.91
C ARG A 26 1.54 -11.71 -3.70
N GLU A 27 0.58 -11.68 -2.78
CA GLU A 27 0.66 -10.90 -1.54
C GLU A 27 1.84 -11.35 -0.67
N ALA A 28 2.02 -12.64 -0.45
CA ALA A 28 3.13 -13.17 0.35
C ALA A 28 4.50 -12.75 -0.24
N VAL A 29 4.64 -12.80 -1.56
CA VAL A 29 5.88 -12.38 -2.24
C VAL A 29 6.10 -10.87 -2.07
N LEU A 30 5.05 -10.06 -2.20
CA LEU A 30 5.14 -8.60 -2.06
C LEU A 30 5.49 -8.18 -0.62
N VAL A 31 4.87 -8.81 0.38
CA VAL A 31 5.18 -8.57 1.80
C VAL A 31 6.63 -8.95 2.13
N ALA A 32 7.11 -10.07 1.64
CA ALA A 32 8.52 -10.45 1.83
C ALA A 32 9.47 -9.43 1.18
N ALA A 33 9.18 -8.99 -0.04
CA ALA A 33 9.99 -8.00 -0.74
C ALA A 33 10.03 -6.65 0.00
N VAL A 34 8.89 -6.10 0.42
CA VAL A 34 8.85 -4.81 1.11
C VAL A 34 9.58 -4.85 2.45
N ARG A 35 9.49 -5.95 3.20
CA ARG A 35 10.25 -6.13 4.45
C ARG A 35 11.75 -6.14 4.22
N MET A 36 12.20 -6.80 3.16
CA MET A 36 13.62 -6.81 2.79
C MET A 36 14.10 -5.45 2.31
N PHE A 37 13.30 -4.72 1.51
CA PHE A 37 13.61 -3.34 1.11
C PHE A 37 13.71 -2.41 2.34
N ASN A 38 12.80 -2.56 3.30
CA ASN A 38 12.83 -1.77 4.53
C ASN A 38 14.00 -2.11 5.45
N SER A 39 14.45 -3.36 5.51
CA SER A 39 15.50 -3.79 6.43
C SER A 39 16.90 -3.65 5.85
N ARG A 40 17.10 -4.00 4.58
CA ARG A 40 18.42 -4.05 3.93
C ARG A 40 18.65 -2.90 2.94
N GLY A 41 17.59 -2.22 2.53
CA GLY A 41 17.60 -1.25 1.44
C GLY A 41 17.35 -1.87 0.07
N PHE A 42 16.89 -1.05 -0.85
CA PHE A 42 16.52 -1.49 -2.21
C PHE A 42 17.72 -2.09 -2.97
N HIS A 43 18.87 -1.39 -2.98
CA HIS A 43 20.03 -1.84 -3.76
C HIS A 43 20.60 -3.18 -3.25
N ALA A 44 20.62 -3.38 -1.92
CA ALA A 44 21.16 -4.56 -1.29
C ALA A 44 20.20 -5.77 -1.28
N THR A 45 19.01 -5.65 -1.85
CA THR A 45 18.01 -6.72 -1.92
C THR A 45 17.84 -7.16 -3.37
N SER A 46 17.93 -8.46 -3.64
CA SER A 46 17.58 -9.06 -4.93
C SER A 46 16.22 -9.80 -4.84
N LEU A 47 15.57 -10.01 -5.99
CA LEU A 47 14.37 -10.85 -6.03
C LEU A 47 14.70 -12.34 -5.78
N ASP A 48 15.96 -12.72 -5.97
CA ASP A 48 16.46 -14.06 -5.63
C ASP A 48 16.49 -14.25 -4.10
N ASP A 49 16.92 -13.23 -3.35
CA ASP A 49 16.86 -13.26 -1.88
C ASP A 49 15.42 -13.40 -1.38
N VAL A 50 14.47 -12.72 -2.04
CA VAL A 50 13.04 -12.86 -1.73
C VAL A 50 12.57 -14.29 -1.98
N ALA A 51 12.97 -14.91 -3.12
CA ALA A 51 12.63 -16.28 -3.44
C ALA A 51 13.18 -17.26 -2.37
N VAL A 52 14.44 -17.10 -1.99
CA VAL A 52 15.09 -17.91 -0.93
C VAL A 52 14.35 -17.76 0.39
N SER A 53 13.98 -16.53 0.79
CA SER A 53 13.29 -16.28 2.06
C SER A 53 11.91 -16.93 2.15
N LEU A 54 11.27 -17.17 1.01
CA LEU A 54 9.95 -17.80 0.91
C LEU A 54 10.03 -19.32 0.61
N GLY A 55 11.22 -19.86 0.38
CA GLY A 55 11.38 -21.25 -0.02
C GLY A 55 10.79 -21.56 -1.41
N VAL A 56 10.74 -20.56 -2.30
CA VAL A 56 10.23 -20.71 -3.67
C VAL A 56 11.36 -20.51 -4.70
N THR A 57 11.09 -20.90 -5.95
CA THR A 57 12.06 -20.69 -7.03
C THR A 57 11.98 -19.27 -7.58
N ARG A 58 13.09 -18.76 -8.12
CA ARG A 58 13.19 -17.45 -8.77
C ARG A 58 12.07 -17.21 -9.82
N PRO A 59 11.78 -18.14 -10.76
CA PRO A 59 10.70 -17.96 -11.72
C PRO A 59 9.33 -17.68 -11.08
N VAL A 60 9.06 -18.23 -9.90
CA VAL A 60 7.80 -17.99 -9.17
C VAL A 60 7.68 -16.51 -8.77
N VAL A 61 8.74 -15.93 -8.22
CA VAL A 61 8.73 -14.50 -7.83
C VAL A 61 8.52 -13.59 -9.04
N TYR A 62 9.28 -13.82 -10.12
CA TYR A 62 9.14 -13.04 -11.35
C TYR A 62 7.77 -13.21 -12.01
N HIS A 63 7.17 -14.39 -11.92
CA HIS A 63 5.82 -14.62 -12.44
C HIS A 63 4.75 -13.79 -11.71
N TYR A 64 4.88 -13.62 -10.40
CA TYR A 64 3.88 -12.89 -9.61
C TYR A 64 4.08 -11.38 -9.60
N LEU A 65 5.32 -10.90 -9.65
CA LEU A 65 5.64 -9.50 -9.39
C LEU A 65 6.39 -8.79 -10.52
N GLY A 66 6.87 -9.51 -11.53
CA GLY A 66 7.68 -8.92 -12.60
C GLY A 66 9.10 -8.59 -12.15
N ASN A 67 9.63 -7.46 -12.58
CA ASN A 67 10.98 -7.03 -12.23
C ASN A 67 11.04 -6.25 -10.89
N LYS A 68 12.25 -5.97 -10.43
CA LYS A 68 12.50 -5.32 -9.14
C LYS A 68 11.92 -3.90 -9.05
N ASP A 69 11.94 -3.13 -10.14
CA ASP A 69 11.31 -1.79 -10.22
C ASP A 69 9.80 -1.90 -10.05
N GLN A 70 9.16 -2.83 -10.75
CA GLN A 70 7.72 -3.08 -10.64
C GLN A 70 7.32 -3.49 -9.22
N VAL A 71 8.15 -4.30 -8.56
CA VAL A 71 7.92 -4.70 -7.16
C VAL A 71 8.01 -3.49 -6.23
N LEU A 72 9.04 -2.65 -6.37
CA LEU A 72 9.18 -1.45 -5.56
C LEU A 72 8.01 -0.49 -5.79
N PHE A 73 7.66 -0.25 -7.06
CA PHE A 73 6.54 0.61 -7.41
C PHE A 73 5.22 0.09 -6.79
N GLU A 74 4.96 -1.21 -6.85
CA GLU A 74 3.77 -1.80 -6.22
C GLU A 74 3.76 -1.62 -4.70
N CYS A 75 4.92 -1.72 -4.03
CA CYS A 75 5.03 -1.47 -2.60
C CYS A 75 4.66 -0.02 -2.25
N VAL A 76 5.24 0.97 -2.97
CA VAL A 76 4.96 2.39 -2.68
C VAL A 76 3.54 2.78 -3.09
N ARG A 77 3.01 2.21 -4.17
CA ARG A 77 1.62 2.41 -4.60
C ARG A 77 0.64 2.01 -3.48
N ARG A 78 0.84 0.84 -2.87
CA ARG A 78 0.00 0.38 -1.75
C ARG A 78 0.07 1.29 -0.54
N GLY A 79 1.25 1.74 -0.15
CA GLY A 79 1.39 2.68 0.95
C GLY A 79 0.66 4.00 0.68
N LEU A 80 0.76 4.53 -0.54
CA LEU A 80 0.06 5.75 -0.94
C LEU A 80 -1.46 5.55 -1.03
N GLU A 81 -1.94 4.41 -1.51
CA GLU A 81 -3.38 4.08 -1.51
C GLU A 81 -3.96 3.99 -0.09
N GLN A 82 -3.20 3.45 0.87
CA GLN A 82 -3.59 3.47 2.28
C GLN A 82 -3.72 4.90 2.82
N LEU A 83 -2.80 5.80 2.44
CA LEU A 83 -2.87 7.22 2.82
C LEU A 83 -4.05 7.94 2.16
N GLN A 84 -4.35 7.68 0.90
CA GLN A 84 -5.52 8.22 0.21
C GLN A 84 -6.83 7.74 0.84
N ASP A 85 -6.92 6.45 1.19
CA ASP A 85 -8.07 5.89 1.89
C ASP A 85 -8.24 6.50 3.28
N ALA A 86 -7.14 6.72 4.00
CA ALA A 86 -7.15 7.41 5.29
C ALA A 86 -7.67 8.85 5.16
N ALA A 87 -7.24 9.60 4.13
CA ALA A 87 -7.71 10.96 3.89
C ALA A 87 -9.21 10.99 3.55
N ARG A 88 -9.68 10.07 2.70
CA ARG A 88 -11.10 9.93 2.37
C ARG A 88 -11.96 9.60 3.59
N LYS A 89 -11.50 8.69 4.45
CA LYS A 89 -12.19 8.35 5.71
C LYS A 89 -12.20 9.53 6.68
N ALA A 90 -11.09 10.25 6.79
CA ALA A 90 -10.98 11.43 7.63
C ALA A 90 -11.91 12.56 7.18
N SER A 91 -12.06 12.81 5.88
CA SER A 91 -12.99 13.82 5.34
C SER A 91 -14.45 13.56 5.74
N ASN A 92 -14.82 12.30 5.95
CA ASN A 92 -16.16 11.89 6.40
C ASN A 92 -16.26 11.71 7.93
N HIS A 93 -15.18 11.99 8.68
CA HIS A 93 -15.19 11.85 10.13
C HIS A 93 -16.08 12.91 10.78
N PRO A 94 -16.92 12.55 11.78
CA PRO A 94 -17.76 13.52 12.48
C PRO A 94 -16.91 14.53 13.25
N GLY A 95 -17.44 15.76 13.37
CA GLY A 95 -16.79 16.85 14.07
C GLY A 95 -16.38 17.99 13.14
N ASN A 96 -15.56 18.91 13.65
CA ASN A 96 -15.04 20.04 12.90
C ASN A 96 -13.80 19.69 12.06
N GLY A 97 -13.29 20.62 11.26
CA GLY A 97 -12.13 20.41 10.40
C GLY A 97 -10.89 19.94 11.15
N LEU A 98 -10.63 20.49 12.35
CA LEU A 98 -9.50 20.05 13.18
C LEU A 98 -9.66 18.57 13.63
N ALA A 99 -10.88 18.13 13.95
CA ALA A 99 -11.13 16.73 14.30
C ALA A 99 -10.86 15.81 13.11
N ARG A 100 -11.28 16.20 11.90
CA ARG A 100 -11.01 15.49 10.65
C ARG A 100 -9.51 15.43 10.33
N LEU A 101 -8.83 16.56 10.42
CA LEU A 101 -7.38 16.62 10.23
C LEU A 101 -6.62 15.74 11.24
N ARG A 102 -7.01 15.80 12.52
CA ARG A 102 -6.43 14.93 13.56
C ARG A 102 -6.64 13.45 13.28
N ALA A 103 -7.84 13.06 12.85
CA ALA A 103 -8.12 11.68 12.47
C ALA A 103 -7.21 11.20 11.32
N PHE A 104 -6.98 12.04 10.32
CA PHE A 104 -6.02 11.76 9.25
C PHE A 104 -4.60 11.60 9.78
N LEU A 105 -4.10 12.56 10.59
CA LEU A 105 -2.72 12.56 11.08
C LEU A 105 -2.40 11.36 11.95
N ILE A 106 -3.34 10.90 12.78
CA ILE A 106 -3.18 9.68 13.58
C ILE A 106 -3.02 8.48 12.62
N ARG A 107 -3.91 8.37 11.63
CA ARG A 107 -3.86 7.26 10.69
C ARG A 107 -2.63 7.32 9.78
N TYR A 108 -2.21 8.52 9.40
CA TYR A 108 -0.96 8.76 8.67
C TYR A 108 0.26 8.22 9.44
N ALA A 109 0.35 8.52 10.75
CA ALA A 109 1.43 8.02 11.57
C ALA A 109 1.42 6.48 11.67
N GLU A 110 0.25 5.86 11.87
CA GLU A 110 0.11 4.40 11.91
C GLU A 110 0.55 3.74 10.59
N ILE A 111 0.09 4.26 9.45
CA ILE A 111 0.44 3.74 8.13
C ILE A 111 1.96 3.81 7.91
N ASN A 112 2.60 4.90 8.31
CA ASN A 112 4.04 5.06 8.15
C ASN A 112 4.88 4.12 9.06
N MET A 113 4.26 3.50 10.05
CA MET A 113 4.87 2.43 10.84
C MET A 113 4.70 1.04 10.20
N ASP A 114 3.76 0.87 9.28
CA ASP A 114 3.56 -0.35 8.53
C ASP A 114 4.61 -0.55 7.42
N ASP A 115 4.73 -1.77 6.92
CA ASP A 115 5.74 -2.12 5.92
C ASP A 115 5.63 -1.29 4.63
N PHE A 116 4.42 -1.10 4.10
CA PHE A 116 4.20 -0.38 2.85
C PHE A 116 4.33 1.14 3.00
N GLY A 117 3.80 1.71 4.07
CA GLY A 117 3.94 3.14 4.35
C GLY A 117 5.39 3.54 4.64
N ARG A 118 6.12 2.70 5.39
CA ARG A 118 7.55 2.89 5.61
C ARG A 118 8.34 2.85 4.30
N CYS A 119 7.96 1.99 3.37
CA CYS A 119 8.57 1.92 2.04
C CYS A 119 8.39 3.23 1.28
N VAL A 120 7.21 3.88 1.36
CA VAL A 120 6.97 5.19 0.73
C VAL A 120 7.95 6.24 1.21
N ILE A 121 8.17 6.34 2.53
CA ILE A 121 9.09 7.33 3.12
C ILE A 121 10.55 7.09 2.68
N ARG A 122 10.93 5.83 2.51
CA ARG A 122 12.31 5.44 2.20
C ARG A 122 12.63 5.40 0.71
N THR A 123 11.62 5.52 -0.13
CA THR A 123 11.80 5.47 -1.58
C THR A 123 11.94 6.87 -2.15
N GLY A 124 13.11 7.18 -2.68
CA GLY A 124 13.32 8.34 -3.54
C GLY A 124 13.00 8.02 -5.00
N ASP A 125 12.76 9.07 -5.78
CA ASP A 125 12.42 8.94 -7.22
C ASP A 125 13.55 8.24 -8.00
N GLU A 126 14.79 8.40 -7.56
CA GLU A 126 16.01 7.83 -8.15
C GLU A 126 16.09 6.29 -8.05
N LEU A 127 15.27 5.68 -7.21
CA LEU A 127 15.21 4.22 -7.07
C LEU A 127 14.26 3.55 -8.07
N LEU A 128 13.47 4.36 -8.77
CA LEU A 128 12.44 3.92 -9.70
C LEU A 128 12.84 4.26 -11.16
N SER A 129 12.33 3.47 -12.10
CA SER A 129 12.40 3.86 -13.51
C SER A 129 11.65 5.17 -13.76
N ASP A 130 11.93 5.86 -14.85
CA ASP A 130 11.29 7.15 -15.21
C ASP A 130 9.76 7.05 -15.23
N GLU A 131 9.22 5.95 -15.76
CA GLU A 131 7.78 5.68 -15.77
C GLU A 131 7.22 5.50 -14.36
N SER A 132 7.83 4.63 -13.57
CA SER A 132 7.43 4.35 -12.18
C SER A 132 7.58 5.60 -11.31
N ALA A 133 8.64 6.38 -11.46
CA ALA A 133 8.87 7.63 -10.75
C ALA A 133 7.80 8.69 -11.09
N THR A 134 7.40 8.78 -12.35
CA THR A 134 6.34 9.71 -12.76
C THR A 134 5.00 9.36 -12.13
N ARG A 135 4.64 8.09 -12.11
CA ARG A 135 3.42 7.60 -11.46
C ARG A 135 3.49 7.77 -9.94
N PHE A 136 4.64 7.51 -9.33
CA PHE A 136 4.87 7.71 -7.89
C PHE A 136 4.68 9.17 -7.49
N ARG A 137 5.25 10.12 -8.25
CA ARG A 137 5.04 11.57 -8.02
C ARG A 137 3.59 11.98 -8.15
N SER A 138 2.84 11.38 -9.09
CA SER A 138 1.41 11.65 -9.23
C SER A 138 0.63 11.23 -7.99
N LEU A 139 0.85 10.01 -7.51
CA LEU A 139 0.19 9.49 -6.30
C LEU A 139 0.55 10.30 -5.05
N LYS A 140 1.81 10.73 -4.90
CA LYS A 140 2.23 11.62 -3.79
C LYS A 140 1.47 12.94 -3.82
N ARG A 141 1.31 13.56 -5.02
CA ARG A 141 0.54 14.81 -5.17
C ARG A 141 -0.92 14.65 -4.77
N GLU A 142 -1.54 13.52 -5.08
CA GLU A 142 -2.94 13.27 -4.69
C GLU A 142 -3.10 13.21 -3.17
N VAL A 143 -2.15 12.57 -2.46
CA VAL A 143 -2.13 12.57 -0.99
C VAL A 143 -1.90 13.97 -0.43
N ASP A 144 -0.95 14.75 -1.00
CA ASP A 144 -0.68 16.13 -0.61
C ASP A 144 -1.92 17.02 -0.80
N GLN A 145 -2.61 16.90 -1.92
CA GLN A 145 -3.87 17.63 -2.18
C GLN A 145 -4.95 17.28 -1.16
N SER A 146 -5.08 16.00 -0.81
CA SER A 146 -6.06 15.57 0.20
C SER A 146 -5.73 16.13 1.59
N LEU A 147 -4.45 16.18 1.97
CA LEU A 147 -4.01 16.80 3.23
C LEU A 147 -4.29 18.31 3.23
N ARG A 148 -3.96 19.01 2.13
CA ARG A 148 -4.25 20.44 1.99
C ARG A 148 -5.74 20.73 2.15
N ALA A 149 -6.60 19.95 1.52
CA ALA A 149 -8.06 20.11 1.64
C ALA A 149 -8.53 19.94 3.10
N LEU A 150 -7.97 18.99 3.86
CA LEU A 150 -8.29 18.82 5.28
C LEU A 150 -7.84 20.01 6.14
N ILE A 151 -6.68 20.60 5.82
CA ILE A 151 -6.17 21.78 6.51
C ILE A 151 -7.05 23.01 6.18
N GLU A 152 -7.36 23.23 4.90
CA GLU A 152 -8.21 24.32 4.44
C GLU A 152 -9.60 24.26 5.07
N ASP A 153 -10.18 23.06 5.18
CA ASP A 153 -11.46 22.84 5.83
C ASP A 153 -11.43 23.22 7.34
N ALA A 154 -10.35 22.89 8.03
CA ALA A 154 -10.15 23.26 9.43
C ALA A 154 -9.92 24.77 9.63
N VAL A 155 -9.28 25.42 8.68
CA VAL A 155 -9.13 26.90 8.68
C VAL A 155 -10.45 27.58 8.38
N TRP A 156 -11.20 27.08 7.40
CA TRP A 156 -12.46 27.64 6.97
C TRP A 156 -13.54 27.62 8.05
N ASP A 157 -13.62 26.53 8.81
CA ASP A 157 -14.58 26.42 9.94
C ASP A 157 -14.08 27.06 11.24
N GLY A 158 -12.87 27.66 11.22
CA GLY A 158 -12.28 28.37 12.36
C GLY A 158 -11.72 27.44 13.46
N SER A 159 -11.69 26.15 13.25
CA SER A 159 -11.18 25.19 14.24
C SER A 159 -9.64 25.13 14.26
N LEU A 160 -8.97 25.61 13.20
CA LEU A 160 -7.51 25.75 13.11
C LEU A 160 -7.16 27.21 12.76
N ALA A 161 -6.39 27.87 13.62
CA ALA A 161 -5.88 29.20 13.35
C ALA A 161 -4.54 29.08 12.58
N THR A 162 -4.55 29.49 11.30
CA THR A 162 -3.34 29.64 10.49
C THR A 162 -3.51 30.82 9.54
N THR A 163 -2.41 31.48 9.21
CA THR A 163 -2.38 32.62 8.28
C THR A 163 -1.88 32.21 6.89
N ASP A 164 -1.30 31.03 6.73
CA ASP A 164 -0.74 30.54 5.45
C ASP A 164 -0.78 29.00 5.37
N VAL A 165 -1.47 28.49 4.35
CA VAL A 165 -1.52 27.06 3.99
C VAL A 165 -0.69 26.85 2.72
N ARG A 166 0.63 26.96 2.81
CA ARG A 166 1.56 26.71 1.70
C ARG A 166 2.19 25.33 1.78
#